data_18e302bc6455fb587e5880c7b3596448
#
_entry.id   18e302bc6455fb587e5880c7b3596448
#
_cell.length_a   1.000
_cell.length_b   1.000
_cell.length_c   1.000
_cell.angle_alpha   90.00
_cell.angle_beta   90.00
_cell.angle_gamma   90.00
#
_symmetry.space_group_name_H-M   'P 1'
#
loop_
_entity.id
_entity.type
_entity.pdbx_description
1 polymer ?
#
loop_
_entity_poly.entity_id
_entity_poly.type
_entity_poly.pdbx_seq_one_letter_code
_entity_poly.pdbx_strand_id
1 'polypeptide(L)'
;HKAPSDVPTDIMSLFNPMSNAVRWAVERPETGIGDTIVIEGPGQRGLLAVVAAREAGAGQIIVTGTKHDTLRLSLALELGADHTIVVDDEDPVERVTEITGGKLADIVVDVSSFATKPITDAIEMVRPGGKVVVAGLKSFAPIPGFISDKLITKEIAMLGVLSSTWSSVEKSIDIIRRKGHLLQKLCTHHYPVDQADMAVKVLGREIIDGPEAVHVHIDAASTT
;
A
#
# COMPACT_ATOMS: atom_id res chain seq x y z
N HIS A 1 7.21 5.96 21.07
CA HIS A 1 8.47 5.48 20.48
C HIS A 1 9.46 6.61 20.29
N LYS A 2 10.74 6.34 20.46
CA LYS A 2 11.80 7.30 20.18
C LYS A 2 12.33 7.02 18.77
N ALA A 3 12.41 8.06 17.95
CA ALA A 3 13.02 7.97 16.63
C ALA A 3 14.53 7.69 16.76
N PRO A 4 15.11 6.80 15.95
CA PRO A 4 16.55 6.60 15.86
C PRO A 4 17.24 7.89 15.39
N SER A 5 18.35 8.25 16.02
CA SER A 5 19.12 9.46 15.66
C SER A 5 19.98 9.29 14.39
N ASP A 6 20.12 8.05 13.90
CA ASP A 6 20.89 7.68 12.73
C ASP A 6 20.03 7.58 11.44
N VAL A 7 18.74 7.89 11.52
CA VAL A 7 17.83 7.93 10.36
C VAL A 7 17.49 9.38 10.02
N PRO A 8 17.67 9.83 8.76
CA PRO A 8 17.25 11.15 8.31
C PRO A 8 15.77 11.44 8.58
N THR A 9 15.43 12.68 8.94
CA THR A 9 14.07 13.08 9.36
C THR A 9 13.03 12.90 8.27
N ASP A 10 13.38 13.17 7.03
CA ASP A 10 12.53 12.98 5.85
C ASP A 10 12.11 11.51 5.68
N ILE A 11 13.06 10.57 5.82
CA ILE A 11 12.78 9.14 5.77
C ILE A 11 12.02 8.71 7.03
N MET A 12 12.39 9.26 8.20
CA MET A 12 11.70 8.92 9.45
C MET A 12 10.24 9.37 9.46
N SER A 13 9.88 10.42 8.72
CA SER A 13 8.49 10.86 8.58
C SER A 13 7.57 9.80 7.97
N LEU A 14 8.12 8.79 7.28
CA LEU A 14 7.40 7.63 6.78
C LEU A 14 6.92 6.64 7.87
N PHE A 15 7.29 6.85 9.15
CA PHE A 15 6.97 5.88 10.21
C PHE A 15 5.48 5.57 10.34
N ASN A 16 4.61 6.57 10.22
CA ASN A 16 3.17 6.36 10.33
C ASN A 16 2.59 5.56 9.15
N PRO A 17 2.79 5.96 7.88
CA PRO A 17 2.31 5.16 6.76
C PRO A 17 2.98 3.78 6.68
N MET A 18 4.26 3.62 7.08
CA MET A 18 4.92 2.33 7.17
C MET A 18 4.30 1.45 8.27
N SER A 19 3.96 2.01 9.43
CA SER A 19 3.32 1.24 10.50
C SER A 19 1.90 0.77 10.11
N ASN A 20 1.19 1.58 9.34
CA ASN A 20 -0.06 1.15 8.73
C ASN A 20 0.17 0.00 7.75
N ALA A 21 1.15 0.12 6.86
CA ALA A 21 1.51 -0.90 5.89
C ALA A 21 1.88 -2.23 6.55
N VAL A 22 2.72 -2.21 7.59
CA VAL A 22 3.06 -3.39 8.39
C VAL A 22 1.81 -4.04 8.99
N ARG A 23 0.93 -3.23 9.59
CA ARG A 23 -0.29 -3.77 10.19
C ARG A 23 -1.24 -4.36 9.16
N TRP A 24 -1.44 -3.67 8.02
CA TRP A 24 -2.47 -4.01 7.04
C TRP A 24 -2.05 -5.14 6.10
N ALA A 25 -0.77 -5.17 5.72
CA ALA A 25 -0.26 -6.15 4.77
C ALA A 25 0.50 -7.31 5.43
N VAL A 26 0.85 -7.21 6.73
CA VAL A 26 1.61 -8.26 7.41
C VAL A 26 0.89 -8.79 8.64
N GLU A 27 0.66 -7.92 9.66
CA GLU A 27 0.15 -8.41 10.95
C GLU A 27 -1.31 -8.87 10.86
N ARG A 28 -2.17 -8.10 10.19
CA ARG A 28 -3.60 -8.40 10.14
C ARG A 28 -3.92 -9.64 9.32
N PRO A 29 -3.35 -9.82 8.11
CA PRO A 29 -3.53 -11.04 7.33
C PRO A 29 -2.59 -12.18 7.74
N GLU A 30 -1.60 -11.94 8.61
CA GLU A 30 -0.56 -12.91 8.98
C GLU A 30 0.27 -13.36 7.77
N THR A 31 0.67 -12.39 6.95
CA THR A 31 1.50 -12.66 5.76
C THR A 31 2.81 -13.33 6.16
N GLY A 32 3.15 -14.41 5.50
CA GLY A 32 4.31 -15.24 5.79
C GLY A 32 5.14 -15.60 4.56
N ILE A 33 6.07 -16.53 4.80
CA ILE A 33 7.01 -17.00 3.78
C ILE A 33 6.26 -17.72 2.66
N GLY A 34 6.47 -17.24 1.42
CA GLY A 34 5.95 -17.86 0.21
C GLY A 34 4.55 -17.40 -0.19
N ASP A 35 3.84 -16.61 0.63
CA ASP A 35 2.51 -16.12 0.29
C ASP A 35 2.51 -15.27 -0.99
N THR A 36 1.47 -15.43 -1.79
CA THR A 36 1.13 -14.52 -2.89
C THR A 36 0.20 -13.42 -2.36
N ILE A 37 0.62 -12.17 -2.46
CA ILE A 37 -0.15 -11.01 -2.00
C ILE A 37 -0.45 -10.06 -3.15
N VAL A 38 -1.72 -9.65 -3.27
CA VAL A 38 -2.14 -8.55 -4.16
C VAL A 38 -2.38 -7.30 -3.32
N ILE A 39 -1.85 -6.17 -3.75
CA ILE A 39 -2.03 -4.86 -3.12
C ILE A 39 -2.77 -3.95 -4.10
N GLU A 40 -3.99 -3.56 -3.76
CA GLU A 40 -4.83 -2.70 -4.59
C GLU A 40 -4.67 -1.23 -4.19
N GLY A 41 -4.04 -0.47 -5.08
CA GLY A 41 -3.77 0.96 -4.91
C GLY A 41 -2.30 1.26 -4.58
N PRO A 42 -1.55 1.85 -5.54
CA PRO A 42 -0.12 2.13 -5.41
C PRO A 42 0.14 3.49 -4.74
N GLY A 43 -0.76 3.93 -3.85
CA GLY A 43 -0.52 5.10 -3.01
C GLY A 43 0.64 4.88 -2.04
N GLN A 44 1.04 5.91 -1.30
CA GLN A 44 2.13 5.83 -0.33
C GLN A 44 2.04 4.58 0.57
N ARG A 45 0.85 4.26 1.10
CA ARG A 45 0.66 3.09 1.96
C ARG A 45 0.76 1.77 1.20
N GLY A 46 0.26 1.72 -0.04
CA GLY A 46 0.40 0.54 -0.89
C GLY A 46 1.85 0.26 -1.26
N LEU A 47 2.61 1.29 -1.61
CA LEU A 47 4.05 1.17 -1.89
C LEU A 47 4.83 0.69 -0.66
N LEU A 48 4.51 1.21 0.51
CA LEU A 48 5.12 0.75 1.77
C LEU A 48 4.66 -0.66 2.15
N ALA A 49 3.44 -1.08 1.77
CA ALA A 49 2.96 -2.44 1.95
C ALA A 49 3.76 -3.45 1.11
N VAL A 50 4.23 -3.07 -0.09
CA VAL A 50 5.16 -3.88 -0.88
C VAL A 50 6.43 -4.19 -0.09
N VAL A 51 7.05 -3.15 0.49
CA VAL A 51 8.27 -3.32 1.30
C VAL A 51 7.99 -4.19 2.53
N ALA A 52 6.89 -3.92 3.24
CA ALA A 52 6.52 -4.68 4.43
C ALA A 52 6.24 -6.17 4.12
N ALA A 53 5.50 -6.46 3.04
CA ALA A 53 5.20 -7.83 2.61
C ALA A 53 6.47 -8.59 2.20
N ARG A 54 7.40 -7.92 1.49
CA ARG A 54 8.68 -8.52 1.11
C ARG A 54 9.54 -8.83 2.35
N GLU A 55 9.58 -7.95 3.35
CA GLU A 55 10.26 -8.18 4.62
C GLU A 55 9.62 -9.31 5.44
N ALA A 56 8.31 -9.55 5.30
CA ALA A 56 7.62 -10.68 5.91
C ALA A 56 7.86 -12.02 5.19
N GLY A 57 8.47 -12.00 4.00
CA GLY A 57 8.79 -13.20 3.23
C GLY A 57 7.76 -13.56 2.17
N ALA A 58 6.88 -12.65 1.76
CA ALA A 58 5.97 -12.88 0.65
C ALA A 58 6.73 -13.37 -0.60
N GLY A 59 6.29 -14.47 -1.17
CA GLY A 59 6.91 -15.10 -2.33
C GLY A 59 6.60 -14.37 -3.64
N GLN A 60 5.40 -13.83 -3.75
CA GLN A 60 4.96 -13.07 -4.92
C GLN A 60 4.14 -11.86 -4.48
N ILE A 61 4.45 -10.68 -5.03
CA ILE A 61 3.78 -9.42 -4.74
C ILE A 61 3.28 -8.80 -6.04
N ILE A 62 1.97 -8.59 -6.15
CA ILE A 62 1.30 -8.00 -7.31
C ILE A 62 0.67 -6.68 -6.85
N VAL A 63 0.87 -5.60 -7.61
CA VAL A 63 0.29 -4.29 -7.28
C VAL A 63 -0.64 -3.84 -8.41
N THR A 64 -1.86 -3.44 -8.07
CA THR A 64 -2.80 -2.88 -9.05
C THR A 64 -2.89 -1.36 -8.90
N GLY A 65 -3.05 -0.66 -10.02
CA GLY A 65 -3.24 0.78 -10.08
C GLY A 65 -3.89 1.21 -11.38
N THR A 66 -4.21 2.49 -11.50
CA THR A 66 -4.79 3.08 -12.70
C THR A 66 -3.69 3.57 -13.65
N LYS A 67 -4.06 3.92 -14.88
CA LYS A 67 -3.15 4.58 -15.86
C LYS A 67 -2.57 5.91 -15.35
N HIS A 68 -3.20 6.52 -14.34
CA HIS A 68 -2.69 7.73 -13.71
C HIS A 68 -1.61 7.46 -12.65
N ASP A 69 -1.34 6.20 -12.34
CA ASP A 69 -0.38 5.78 -11.31
C ASP A 69 0.93 5.25 -11.92
N THR A 70 1.28 5.63 -13.15
CA THR A 70 2.44 5.08 -13.89
C THR A 70 3.75 5.17 -13.09
N LEU A 71 4.04 6.35 -12.50
CA LEU A 71 5.22 6.51 -11.65
C LEU A 71 5.16 5.59 -10.43
N ARG A 72 4.01 5.49 -9.78
CA ARG A 72 3.83 4.69 -8.57
C ARG A 72 3.93 3.20 -8.85
N LEU A 73 3.39 2.74 -9.98
CA LEU A 73 3.54 1.35 -10.41
C LEU A 73 5.00 1.01 -10.74
N SER A 74 5.74 1.93 -11.38
CA SER A 74 7.18 1.77 -11.56
C SER A 74 7.93 1.68 -10.23
N LEU A 75 7.61 2.58 -9.28
CA LEU A 75 8.18 2.54 -7.93
C LEU A 75 7.83 1.24 -7.19
N ALA A 76 6.64 0.68 -7.38
CA ALA A 76 6.27 -0.60 -6.78
C ALA A 76 7.23 -1.73 -7.18
N LEU A 77 7.59 -1.81 -8.46
CA LEU A 77 8.60 -2.78 -8.96
C LEU A 77 9.97 -2.54 -8.32
N GLU A 78 10.40 -1.28 -8.25
CA GLU A 78 11.68 -0.93 -7.62
C GLU A 78 11.71 -1.23 -6.11
N LEU A 79 10.56 -1.19 -5.44
CA LEU A 79 10.40 -1.50 -4.01
C LEU A 79 10.26 -2.99 -3.73
N GLY A 80 10.15 -3.83 -4.77
CA GLY A 80 10.14 -5.27 -4.64
C GLY A 80 8.82 -5.95 -5.02
N ALA A 81 7.89 -5.29 -5.71
CA ALA A 81 6.78 -5.97 -6.36
C ALA A 81 7.30 -6.80 -7.54
N ASP A 82 6.70 -7.96 -7.78
CA ASP A 82 7.05 -8.82 -8.91
C ASP A 82 6.26 -8.46 -10.17
N HIS A 83 5.02 -7.98 -9.99
CA HIS A 83 4.13 -7.60 -11.08
C HIS A 83 3.34 -6.35 -10.74
N THR A 84 2.99 -5.60 -11.80
CA THR A 84 2.03 -4.49 -11.72
C THR A 84 0.93 -4.69 -12.76
N ILE A 85 -0.28 -4.24 -12.44
CA ILE A 85 -1.47 -4.35 -13.29
C ILE A 85 -2.10 -2.96 -13.42
N VAL A 86 -2.32 -2.50 -14.66
CA VAL A 86 -3.04 -1.27 -14.96
C VAL A 86 -4.50 -1.63 -15.21
N VAL A 87 -5.36 -1.38 -14.22
CA VAL A 87 -6.77 -1.83 -14.25
C VAL A 87 -7.64 -1.13 -15.30
N ASP A 88 -7.15 -0.07 -15.94
CA ASP A 88 -7.80 0.58 -17.08
C ASP A 88 -7.55 -0.16 -18.41
N ASP A 89 -6.49 -0.97 -18.49
CA ASP A 89 -6.04 -1.61 -19.71
C ASP A 89 -6.32 -3.12 -19.72
N GLU A 90 -6.39 -3.74 -18.52
CA GLU A 90 -6.59 -5.18 -18.36
C GLU A 90 -7.47 -5.51 -17.16
N ASP A 91 -8.18 -6.64 -17.19
CA ASP A 91 -8.98 -7.10 -16.05
C ASP A 91 -8.05 -7.64 -14.96
N PRO A 92 -8.08 -7.06 -13.74
CA PRO A 92 -7.17 -7.47 -12.68
C PRO A 92 -7.40 -8.91 -12.21
N VAL A 93 -8.62 -9.43 -12.28
CA VAL A 93 -8.95 -10.81 -11.87
C VAL A 93 -8.36 -11.82 -12.85
N GLU A 94 -8.55 -11.58 -14.15
CA GLU A 94 -7.97 -12.41 -15.20
C GLU A 94 -6.45 -12.40 -15.11
N ARG A 95 -5.87 -11.21 -14.96
CA ARG A 95 -4.41 -11.04 -14.89
C ARG A 95 -3.78 -11.69 -13.65
N VAL A 96 -4.39 -11.57 -12.48
CA VAL A 96 -3.94 -12.28 -11.26
C VAL A 96 -4.05 -13.79 -11.46
N THR A 97 -5.13 -14.26 -12.10
CA THR A 97 -5.31 -15.69 -12.41
C THR A 97 -4.18 -16.21 -13.31
N GLU A 98 -3.81 -15.47 -14.35
CA GLU A 98 -2.69 -15.83 -15.24
C GLU A 98 -1.34 -15.84 -14.49
N ILE A 99 -1.02 -14.75 -13.78
CA ILE A 99 0.25 -14.59 -13.04
C ILE A 99 0.45 -15.73 -12.03
N THR A 100 -0.64 -16.15 -11.38
CA THR A 100 -0.58 -17.19 -10.34
C THR A 100 -0.77 -18.61 -10.89
N GLY A 101 -0.95 -18.76 -12.21
CA GLY A 101 -1.23 -20.06 -12.83
C GLY A 101 -2.52 -20.69 -12.32
N GLY A 102 -3.55 -19.88 -12.06
CA GLY A 102 -4.87 -20.31 -11.56
C GLY A 102 -4.94 -20.55 -10.05
N LYS A 103 -3.86 -20.38 -9.30
CA LYS A 103 -3.86 -20.59 -7.83
C LYS A 103 -4.52 -19.45 -7.06
N LEU A 104 -4.56 -18.26 -7.65
CA LEU A 104 -5.01 -17.01 -7.03
C LEU A 104 -4.11 -16.57 -5.86
N ALA A 105 -4.47 -15.46 -5.21
CA ALA A 105 -3.68 -14.89 -4.12
C ALA A 105 -4.05 -15.48 -2.76
N ASP A 106 -3.08 -15.68 -1.88
CA ASP A 106 -3.32 -16.00 -0.47
C ASP A 106 -3.99 -14.83 0.25
N ILE A 107 -3.56 -13.62 -0.09
CA ILE A 107 -3.98 -12.39 0.55
C ILE A 107 -4.23 -11.31 -0.52
N VAL A 108 -5.32 -10.56 -0.37
CA VAL A 108 -5.56 -9.32 -1.11
C VAL A 108 -5.76 -8.18 -0.12
N VAL A 109 -5.02 -7.08 -0.29
CA VAL A 109 -5.08 -5.90 0.59
C VAL A 109 -5.56 -4.69 -0.21
N ASP A 110 -6.79 -4.27 0.02
CA ASP A 110 -7.33 -3.05 -0.57
C ASP A 110 -6.96 -1.82 0.28
N VAL A 111 -6.07 -1.00 -0.25
CA VAL A 111 -5.68 0.31 0.30
C VAL A 111 -6.14 1.47 -0.57
N SER A 112 -6.92 1.19 -1.61
CA SER A 112 -7.50 2.20 -2.48
C SER A 112 -8.59 3.00 -1.77
N SER A 113 -8.66 4.30 -2.00
CA SER A 113 -9.69 5.17 -1.41
C SER A 113 -10.81 5.42 -2.41
N PHE A 114 -12.05 5.57 -1.90
CA PHE A 114 -13.27 5.92 -2.63
C PHE A 114 -13.79 4.84 -3.59
N ALA A 115 -12.97 4.22 -4.42
CA ALA A 115 -13.39 3.18 -5.35
C ALA A 115 -13.88 1.92 -4.61
N THR A 116 -15.05 1.41 -4.97
CA THR A 116 -15.65 0.21 -4.35
C THR A 116 -15.41 -1.08 -5.13
N LYS A 117 -15.11 -0.97 -6.44
CA LYS A 117 -14.82 -2.13 -7.30
C LYS A 117 -13.64 -2.99 -6.80
N PRO A 118 -12.54 -2.44 -6.26
CA PRO A 118 -11.45 -3.24 -5.71
C PRO A 118 -11.91 -4.29 -4.69
N ILE A 119 -12.93 -4.00 -3.87
CA ILE A 119 -13.44 -4.97 -2.87
C ILE A 119 -14.07 -6.19 -3.56
N THR A 120 -14.82 -6.00 -4.65
CA THR A 120 -15.39 -7.11 -5.41
C THR A 120 -14.33 -7.87 -6.18
N ASP A 121 -13.34 -7.18 -6.74
CA ASP A 121 -12.22 -7.79 -7.43
C ASP A 121 -11.34 -8.61 -6.46
N ALA A 122 -11.10 -8.08 -5.24
CA ALA A 122 -10.38 -8.80 -4.18
C ALA A 122 -10.99 -10.16 -3.85
N ILE A 123 -12.34 -10.23 -3.77
CA ILE A 123 -13.06 -11.49 -3.51
C ILE A 123 -12.83 -12.50 -4.64
N GLU A 124 -12.69 -12.03 -5.88
CA GLU A 124 -12.41 -12.92 -7.03
C GLU A 124 -10.93 -13.33 -7.06
N MET A 125 -10.01 -12.40 -6.82
CA MET A 125 -8.56 -12.63 -6.89
C MET A 125 -8.02 -13.48 -5.74
N VAL A 126 -8.71 -13.54 -4.60
CA VAL A 126 -8.27 -14.34 -3.45
C VAL A 126 -8.66 -15.81 -3.63
N ARG A 127 -7.77 -16.73 -3.28
CA ARG A 127 -8.04 -18.17 -3.30
C ARG A 127 -9.07 -18.61 -2.24
N PRO A 128 -9.68 -19.79 -2.37
CA PRO A 128 -10.42 -20.39 -1.26
C PRO A 128 -9.58 -20.49 0.02
N GLY A 129 -10.17 -20.15 1.16
CA GLY A 129 -9.49 -20.08 2.45
C GLY A 129 -8.52 -18.89 2.60
N GLY A 130 -8.48 -17.99 1.62
CA GLY A 130 -7.60 -16.81 1.66
C GLY A 130 -8.19 -15.63 2.46
N LYS A 131 -7.46 -14.53 2.49
CA LYS A 131 -7.81 -13.35 3.30
C LYS A 131 -7.92 -12.10 2.45
N VAL A 132 -8.98 -11.32 2.65
CA VAL A 132 -9.16 -9.99 2.06
C VAL A 132 -9.08 -8.96 3.19
N VAL A 133 -8.12 -8.04 3.12
CA VAL A 133 -7.97 -6.93 4.06
C VAL A 133 -8.51 -5.65 3.43
N VAL A 134 -9.49 -5.02 4.10
CA VAL A 134 -10.08 -3.75 3.67
C VAL A 134 -9.57 -2.64 4.58
N ALA A 135 -8.70 -1.80 4.04
CA ALA A 135 -8.07 -0.68 4.74
C ALA A 135 -8.44 0.68 4.13
N GLY A 136 -8.70 0.75 2.82
CA GLY A 136 -9.07 1.97 2.13
C GLY A 136 -10.52 2.38 2.42
N LEU A 137 -10.73 3.61 2.91
CA LEU A 137 -12.07 4.13 3.20
C LEU A 137 -12.85 4.43 1.92
N LYS A 138 -14.10 4.02 1.86
CA LYS A 138 -15.01 4.19 0.71
C LYS A 138 -16.06 5.29 0.95
N SER A 139 -15.84 6.18 1.93
CA SER A 139 -16.79 7.25 2.30
C SER A 139 -18.20 6.74 2.58
N PHE A 140 -18.32 5.55 3.18
CA PHE A 140 -19.58 4.85 3.46
C PHE A 140 -20.42 4.55 2.21
N ALA A 141 -19.82 4.56 1.02
CA ALA A 141 -20.52 4.16 -0.20
C ALA A 141 -20.88 2.66 -0.16
N PRO A 142 -22.07 2.29 -0.65
CA PRO A 142 -22.42 0.88 -0.84
C PRO A 142 -21.49 0.23 -1.86
N ILE A 143 -21.30 -1.08 -1.76
CA ILE A 143 -20.48 -1.86 -2.69
C ILE A 143 -21.39 -2.53 -3.71
N PRO A 144 -21.55 -1.98 -4.92
CA PRO A 144 -22.35 -2.61 -5.98
C PRO A 144 -21.75 -3.97 -6.36
N GLY A 145 -22.63 -4.98 -6.54
CA GLY A 145 -22.20 -6.30 -6.95
C GLY A 145 -21.54 -7.15 -5.86
N PHE A 146 -21.57 -6.72 -4.60
CA PHE A 146 -21.10 -7.54 -3.49
C PHE A 146 -22.03 -8.75 -3.29
N ILE A 147 -21.48 -9.94 -3.42
CA ILE A 147 -22.20 -11.22 -3.27
C ILE A 147 -21.61 -11.94 -2.05
N SER A 148 -22.36 -11.92 -0.94
CA SER A 148 -21.91 -12.53 0.33
C SER A 148 -21.67 -14.03 0.23
N ASP A 149 -22.38 -14.73 -0.63
CA ASP A 149 -22.27 -16.19 -0.81
C ASP A 149 -20.87 -16.61 -1.27
N LYS A 150 -20.13 -15.71 -1.94
CA LYS A 150 -18.73 -15.96 -2.31
C LYS A 150 -17.81 -16.05 -1.10
N LEU A 151 -18.11 -15.33 -0.01
CA LEU A 151 -17.37 -15.46 1.24
C LEU A 151 -17.55 -16.85 1.85
N ILE A 152 -18.78 -17.38 1.77
CA ILE A 152 -19.11 -18.68 2.32
C ILE A 152 -18.53 -19.80 1.44
N THR A 153 -18.77 -19.74 0.12
CA THR A 153 -18.37 -20.81 -0.81
C THR A 153 -16.86 -20.90 -1.01
N LYS A 154 -16.14 -19.79 -0.86
CA LYS A 154 -14.67 -19.74 -0.90
C LYS A 154 -14.04 -19.74 0.52
N GLU A 155 -14.82 -19.74 1.61
CA GLU A 155 -14.33 -19.66 3.00
C GLU A 155 -13.37 -18.47 3.23
N ILE A 156 -13.68 -17.30 2.63
CA ILE A 156 -12.82 -16.11 2.69
C ILE A 156 -12.94 -15.41 4.05
N ALA A 157 -11.82 -15.10 4.68
CA ALA A 157 -11.77 -14.17 5.80
C ALA A 157 -11.70 -12.72 5.30
N MET A 158 -12.78 -11.95 5.45
CA MET A 158 -12.78 -10.51 5.18
C MET A 158 -12.44 -9.73 6.46
N LEU A 159 -11.36 -8.96 6.44
CA LEU A 159 -10.74 -8.33 7.59
C LEU A 159 -10.71 -6.81 7.45
N GLY A 160 -11.51 -6.10 8.22
CA GLY A 160 -11.37 -4.64 8.36
C GLY A 160 -10.15 -4.29 9.20
N VAL A 161 -9.46 -3.20 8.84
CA VAL A 161 -8.32 -2.69 9.59
C VAL A 161 -8.27 -1.17 9.58
N LEU A 162 -7.90 -0.56 10.70
CA LEU A 162 -7.75 0.89 10.83
C LEU A 162 -6.51 1.22 11.65
N SER A 163 -5.72 2.21 11.17
CA SER A 163 -4.57 2.75 11.90
C SER A 163 -3.46 1.71 12.18
N SER A 164 -2.62 1.94 13.17
CA SER A 164 -1.45 1.13 13.54
C SER A 164 -1.55 0.62 14.97
N THR A 165 -0.71 -0.34 15.33
CA THR A 165 -0.53 -0.87 16.68
C THR A 165 0.84 -0.47 17.21
N TRP A 166 1.08 -0.66 18.51
CA TRP A 166 2.41 -0.49 19.10
C TRP A 166 3.45 -1.36 18.37
N SER A 167 3.13 -2.64 18.18
CA SER A 167 3.97 -3.61 17.48
C SER A 167 4.30 -3.18 16.04
N SER A 168 3.28 -2.73 15.28
CA SER A 168 3.51 -2.29 13.90
C SER A 168 4.39 -1.04 13.81
N VAL A 169 4.33 -0.14 14.82
CA VAL A 169 5.23 1.02 14.88
C VAL A 169 6.67 0.59 15.16
N GLU A 170 6.91 -0.33 16.09
CA GLU A 170 8.27 -0.85 16.36
C GLU A 170 8.88 -1.49 15.12
N LYS A 171 8.14 -2.37 14.48
CA LYS A 171 8.57 -3.01 13.22
C LYS A 171 8.82 -2.00 12.10
N SER A 172 7.97 -0.97 12.00
CA SER A 172 8.14 0.08 10.98
C SER A 172 9.43 0.85 11.16
N ILE A 173 9.79 1.22 12.40
CA ILE A 173 11.04 1.91 12.72
C ILE A 173 12.25 1.05 12.34
N ASP A 174 12.20 -0.26 12.63
CA ASP A 174 13.25 -1.19 12.27
C ASP A 174 13.39 -1.33 10.74
N ILE A 175 12.29 -1.48 10.01
CA ILE A 175 12.30 -1.54 8.54
C ILE A 175 12.86 -0.23 7.96
N ILE A 176 12.40 0.92 8.43
CA ILE A 176 12.87 2.23 7.98
C ILE A 176 14.39 2.35 8.18
N ARG A 177 14.90 1.94 9.35
CA ARG A 177 16.34 1.99 9.64
C ARG A 177 17.16 1.12 8.68
N ARG A 178 16.67 -0.08 8.36
CA ARG A 178 17.37 -1.02 7.47
C ARG A 178 17.21 -0.69 5.99
N LYS A 179 16.08 -0.11 5.59
CA LYS A 179 15.69 0.11 4.19
C LYS A 179 15.64 1.59 3.79
N GLY A 180 16.14 2.50 4.62
CA GLY A 180 16.07 3.94 4.36
C GLY A 180 16.53 4.34 2.97
N HIS A 181 17.61 3.74 2.45
CA HIS A 181 18.11 3.99 1.09
C HIS A 181 17.10 3.64 -0.02
N LEU A 182 16.26 2.63 0.20
CA LEU A 182 15.19 2.24 -0.73
C LEU A 182 13.99 3.18 -0.58
N LEU A 183 13.62 3.51 0.66
CA LEU A 183 12.48 4.35 1.00
C LEU A 183 12.67 5.81 0.60
N GLN A 184 13.91 6.27 0.45
CA GLN A 184 14.25 7.62 -0.06
C GLN A 184 13.56 7.93 -1.39
N LYS A 185 13.34 6.92 -2.23
CA LYS A 185 12.65 7.05 -3.52
C LYS A 185 11.19 7.53 -3.38
N LEU A 186 10.59 7.35 -2.21
CA LEU A 186 9.22 7.80 -1.93
C LEU A 186 9.17 9.27 -1.49
N CYS A 187 10.26 9.81 -0.97
CA CYS A 187 10.35 11.19 -0.48
C CYS A 187 10.53 12.14 -1.69
N THR A 188 9.43 12.44 -2.38
CA THR A 188 9.45 13.16 -3.65
C THR A 188 9.50 14.68 -3.49
N HIS A 189 8.99 15.22 -2.38
CA HIS A 189 8.89 16.66 -2.17
C HIS A 189 9.27 17.05 -0.74
N HIS A 190 9.96 18.18 -0.64
CA HIS A 190 10.34 18.81 0.62
C HIS A 190 9.89 20.25 0.63
N TYR A 191 9.22 20.68 1.70
CA TYR A 191 8.79 22.05 1.89
C TYR A 191 9.16 22.53 3.29
N PRO A 192 9.57 23.79 3.45
CA PRO A 192 9.67 24.41 4.76
C PRO A 192 8.27 24.63 5.35
N VAL A 193 8.19 24.81 6.67
CA VAL A 193 6.90 24.92 7.39
C VAL A 193 6.05 26.11 6.94
N ASP A 194 6.66 27.20 6.48
CA ASP A 194 5.97 28.39 5.95
C ASP A 194 5.32 28.15 4.57
N GLN A 195 5.66 27.04 3.91
CA GLN A 195 5.03 26.57 2.65
C GLN A 195 4.11 25.35 2.86
N ALA A 196 3.65 25.10 4.07
CA ALA A 196 2.81 23.93 4.37
C ALA A 196 1.51 23.89 3.54
N ASP A 197 0.94 25.05 3.19
CA ASP A 197 -0.23 25.12 2.30
C ASP A 197 0.08 24.64 0.88
N MET A 198 1.26 24.98 0.35
CA MET A 198 1.74 24.49 -0.94
C MET A 198 1.93 22.96 -0.89
N ALA A 199 2.58 22.46 0.15
CA ALA A 199 2.79 21.01 0.35
C ALA A 199 1.47 20.22 0.31
N VAL A 200 0.41 20.72 0.96
CA VAL A 200 -0.91 20.09 0.96
C VAL A 200 -1.54 20.12 -0.43
N LYS A 201 -1.46 21.24 -1.15
CA LYS A 201 -2.03 21.39 -2.50
C LYS A 201 -1.32 20.49 -3.52
N VAL A 202 0.00 20.36 -3.42
CA VAL A 202 0.79 19.45 -4.27
C VAL A 202 0.42 18.00 -3.99
N LEU A 203 0.33 17.59 -2.71
CA LEU A 203 -0.09 16.24 -2.34
C LEU A 203 -1.53 15.96 -2.80
N GLY A 204 -2.42 16.98 -2.72
CA GLY A 204 -3.80 16.92 -3.18
C GLY A 204 -3.96 16.99 -4.71
N ARG A 205 -2.87 17.13 -5.47
CA ARG A 205 -2.86 17.30 -6.94
C ARG A 205 -3.61 18.57 -7.42
N GLU A 206 -3.79 19.55 -6.55
CA GLU A 206 -4.34 20.87 -6.91
C GLU A 206 -3.31 21.74 -7.63
N ILE A 207 -2.04 21.56 -7.31
CA ILE A 207 -0.89 22.21 -7.92
C ILE A 207 0.10 21.12 -8.35
N ILE A 208 0.68 21.31 -9.54
CA ILE A 208 1.76 20.47 -10.05
C ILE A 208 3.08 21.21 -9.78
N ASP A 209 3.94 20.61 -8.96
CA ASP A 209 5.28 21.10 -8.66
C ASP A 209 6.26 19.93 -8.78
N GLY A 210 6.95 19.85 -9.90
CA GLY A 210 7.86 18.74 -10.19
C GLY A 210 7.19 17.41 -10.54
N PRO A 211 7.75 16.28 -10.11
CA PRO A 211 7.20 14.94 -10.38
C PRO A 211 5.90 14.70 -9.59
N GLU A 212 5.21 13.60 -9.89
CA GLU A 212 4.04 13.20 -9.10
C GLU A 212 4.40 13.02 -7.62
N ALA A 213 3.64 13.67 -6.72
CA ALA A 213 3.87 13.58 -5.28
C ALA A 213 3.48 12.19 -4.73
N VAL A 214 4.44 11.51 -4.11
CA VAL A 214 4.21 10.24 -3.39
C VAL A 214 4.25 10.47 -1.89
N HIS A 215 5.33 11.05 -1.38
CA HIS A 215 5.47 11.50 0.00
C HIS A 215 6.00 12.92 0.02
N VAL A 216 5.29 13.77 0.72
CA VAL A 216 5.64 15.18 0.91
C VAL A 216 6.08 15.36 2.36
N HIS A 217 7.31 15.83 2.54
CA HIS A 217 7.87 16.14 3.85
C HIS A 217 7.83 17.65 4.11
N ILE A 218 7.42 18.03 5.32
CA ILE A 218 7.47 19.41 5.78
C ILE A 218 8.52 19.49 6.88
N ASP A 219 9.57 20.31 6.66
CA ASP A 219 10.66 20.48 7.60
C ASP A 219 10.42 21.71 8.49
N ALA A 220 10.39 21.49 9.80
CA ALA A 220 10.26 22.57 10.78
C ALA A 220 11.57 23.35 10.99
N ALA A 221 12.72 22.82 10.54
CA ALA A 221 14.04 23.41 10.82
C ALA A 221 14.51 24.46 9.81
N SER A 222 13.80 24.66 8.68
CA SER A 222 14.22 25.60 7.64
C SER A 222 13.60 26.99 7.80
N THR A 223 13.81 27.62 8.96
CA THR A 223 13.66 29.06 9.11
C THR A 223 15.04 29.71 9.10
N THR A 224 15.57 30.00 7.92
CA THR A 224 16.60 31.02 7.71
C THR A 224 16.29 31.81 6.46
#